data_4c61e95fb8e002da54f7d18a6cdd054b
#
_entry.id   4c61e95fb8e002da54f7d18a6cdd054b
#
_cell.length_a   1.000
_cell.length_b   1.000
_cell.length_c   1.000
_cell.angle_alpha   90.00
_cell.angle_beta   90.00
_cell.angle_gamma   90.00
#
_symmetry.space_group_name_H-M   'P 1'
#
loop_
_entity.id
_entity.type
_entity.pdbx_description
1 polymer ?
#
loop_
_entity_poly.entity_id
_entity_poly.type
_entity_poly.pdbx_seq_one_letter_code
_entity_poly.pdbx_strand_id
1 'polypeptide(L)'
;MPPSVCQRLVLLLAIAALMAACRQPTDKLFDFSSNAPSRAGLVALEDGVLVGNEAGRLLRLDSQGEPVWQVELGREVAARPTVSGDTLIVGTVGGTLVSLGLADGSERWRLTGQPAVLTPIVSDASSAYAVAPDGSVRALAVESGEVRWRWPLPAKEPRPDATRPLPAPVLGGGVLVVVLGDAGLFALSPQDGTVRWRHPLTQVLGLEAQGEALYVSTRKGEVLALGLADGQVRWRQTPSPTLTSPPSFAQGHVWVGTEEPLLLALSPQDGRELFRLGLPAPLVTQVAEFREWLLVPTRSSQGWLLGLKPQEGPPVFSLRLDTPLLTRPVVLGEQLFVQGQDGRVLSWRLRPPKP
;
A
#
# COMPACT_ATOMS: atom_id res chain seq x y z
N MET A 1 -43.63 -45.14 -8.66
CA MET A 1 -43.05 -45.75 -7.42
C MET A 1 -42.29 -44.69 -6.66
N PRO A 2 -42.56 -44.44 -5.39
CA PRO A 2 -41.78 -43.48 -4.62
C PRO A 2 -40.36 -44.01 -4.38
N PRO A 3 -39.32 -43.16 -4.39
CA PRO A 3 -37.93 -43.60 -4.19
C PRO A 3 -37.77 -44.23 -2.81
N SER A 4 -37.00 -45.31 -2.76
CA SER A 4 -36.72 -46.06 -1.54
C SER A 4 -36.00 -45.20 -0.50
N VAL A 5 -36.16 -45.52 0.82
CA VAL A 5 -35.53 -44.82 1.95
C VAL A 5 -34.02 -44.71 1.73
N CYS A 6 -33.38 -45.72 1.13
CA CYS A 6 -31.97 -45.74 0.82
C CYS A 6 -31.57 -44.67 -0.21
N GLN A 7 -32.39 -44.44 -1.26
CA GLN A 7 -32.17 -43.38 -2.26
C GLN A 7 -32.33 -41.98 -1.67
N ARG A 8 -33.24 -41.78 -0.72
CA ARG A 8 -33.37 -40.50 0.00
C ARG A 8 -32.19 -40.22 0.95
N LEU A 9 -31.65 -41.27 1.59
CA LEU A 9 -30.50 -41.15 2.47
C LEU A 9 -29.23 -40.80 1.68
N VAL A 10 -29.02 -41.42 0.52
CA VAL A 10 -27.89 -41.15 -0.38
C VAL A 10 -27.99 -39.73 -0.95
N LEU A 11 -29.21 -39.28 -1.30
CA LEU A 11 -29.40 -37.90 -1.81
C LEU A 11 -29.17 -36.86 -0.72
N LEU A 12 -29.61 -37.11 0.52
CA LEU A 12 -29.34 -36.24 1.68
C LEU A 12 -27.86 -36.20 2.08
N LEU A 13 -27.16 -37.33 1.99
CA LEU A 13 -25.71 -37.39 2.23
C LEU A 13 -24.93 -36.69 1.09
N ALA A 14 -25.39 -36.81 -0.17
CA ALA A 14 -24.78 -36.10 -1.29
C ALA A 14 -24.99 -34.57 -1.20
N ILE A 15 -26.19 -34.13 -0.79
CA ILE A 15 -26.50 -32.71 -0.56
C ILE A 15 -25.69 -32.18 0.65
N ALA A 16 -25.56 -32.93 1.73
CA ALA A 16 -24.75 -32.57 2.88
C ALA A 16 -23.25 -32.53 2.53
N ALA A 17 -22.76 -33.44 1.68
CA ALA A 17 -21.39 -33.45 1.18
C ALA A 17 -21.14 -32.27 0.21
N LEU A 18 -22.11 -31.89 -0.66
CA LEU A 18 -22.04 -30.69 -1.47
C LEU A 18 -22.07 -29.40 -0.62
N MET A 19 -22.86 -29.37 0.44
CA MET A 19 -22.92 -28.22 1.37
C MET A 19 -21.65 -28.12 2.23
N ALA A 20 -20.99 -29.23 2.55
CA ALA A 20 -19.69 -29.23 3.23
C ALA A 20 -18.52 -28.82 2.30
N ALA A 21 -18.67 -28.92 0.97
CA ALA A 21 -17.68 -28.54 -0.02
C ALA A 21 -17.69 -27.05 -0.39
N CYS A 22 -18.76 -26.31 -0.03
CA CYS A 22 -18.88 -24.87 -0.27
C CYS A 22 -18.49 -24.05 0.96
N ARG A 23 -17.29 -24.30 1.52
CA ARG A 23 -16.75 -23.40 2.52
C ARG A 23 -16.38 -22.10 1.80
N GLN A 24 -17.00 -20.99 2.17
CA GLN A 24 -16.64 -19.69 1.59
C GLN A 24 -15.14 -19.45 1.80
N PRO A 25 -14.41 -18.96 0.78
CA PRO A 25 -12.97 -18.71 0.89
C PRO A 25 -12.63 -17.56 1.85
N THR A 26 -13.64 -16.85 2.34
CA THR A 26 -13.49 -15.72 3.29
C THR A 26 -14.57 -15.75 4.35
N ASP A 27 -14.17 -15.51 5.61
CA ASP A 27 -15.08 -15.26 6.73
C ASP A 27 -14.85 -13.85 7.25
N LYS A 28 -15.88 -13.02 7.32
CA LYS A 28 -15.78 -11.69 7.93
C LYS A 28 -15.51 -11.83 9.42
N LEU A 29 -14.47 -11.14 9.91
CA LEU A 29 -14.08 -11.15 11.32
C LEU A 29 -14.65 -9.93 12.05
N PHE A 30 -14.44 -8.73 11.51
CA PHE A 30 -14.95 -7.51 12.11
C PHE A 30 -15.15 -6.38 11.08
N ASP A 31 -15.80 -5.31 11.54
CA ASP A 31 -16.02 -4.06 10.84
C ASP A 31 -15.92 -2.93 11.87
N PHE A 32 -14.79 -2.23 11.87
CA PHE A 32 -14.51 -1.16 12.81
C PHE A 32 -14.63 0.20 12.13
N SER A 33 -15.27 1.17 12.74
CA SER A 33 -15.31 2.55 12.26
C SER A 33 -14.34 3.44 13.02
N SER A 34 -13.41 4.09 12.31
CA SER A 34 -12.55 5.11 12.90
C SER A 34 -13.27 6.46 13.13
N ASN A 35 -14.58 6.54 12.79
CA ASN A 35 -15.46 7.69 12.90
C ASN A 35 -14.99 8.94 12.10
N ALA A 36 -14.15 8.75 11.11
CA ALA A 36 -13.76 9.79 10.16
C ALA A 36 -13.17 9.14 8.89
N PRO A 37 -13.29 9.77 7.71
CA PRO A 37 -12.66 9.30 6.49
C PRO A 37 -11.16 9.05 6.67
N SER A 38 -10.59 8.18 5.85
CA SER A 38 -9.16 7.91 5.87
C SER A 38 -8.61 7.55 4.48
N ARG A 39 -7.44 8.07 4.19
CA ARG A 39 -6.62 7.76 3.02
C ARG A 39 -5.19 7.39 3.38
N ALA A 40 -4.87 7.35 4.67
CA ALA A 40 -3.51 7.10 5.15
C ALA A 40 -2.98 5.70 4.80
N GLY A 41 -3.87 4.71 4.71
CA GLY A 41 -3.50 3.31 4.57
C GLY A 41 -3.19 2.64 5.92
N LEU A 42 -3.32 1.33 5.94
CA LEU A 42 -3.06 0.52 7.13
C LEU A 42 -1.58 0.16 7.24
N VAL A 43 -1.11 0.01 8.47
CA VAL A 43 0.18 -0.62 8.79
C VAL A 43 -0.08 -1.93 9.48
N ALA A 44 0.43 -3.05 8.92
CA ALA A 44 0.41 -4.33 9.59
C ALA A 44 1.34 -4.34 10.80
N LEU A 45 0.87 -4.92 11.90
CA LEU A 45 1.64 -5.27 13.08
C LEU A 45 1.56 -6.78 13.26
N GLU A 46 2.36 -7.37 14.13
CA GLU A 46 2.30 -8.82 14.38
C GLU A 46 0.93 -9.27 14.90
N ASP A 47 0.22 -8.40 15.61
CA ASP A 47 -1.02 -8.70 16.34
C ASP A 47 -2.21 -7.82 15.94
N GLY A 48 -2.11 -7.05 14.85
CA GLY A 48 -3.20 -6.16 14.41
C GLY A 48 -2.76 -5.11 13.40
N VAL A 49 -3.39 -3.93 13.45
CA VAL A 49 -3.12 -2.86 12.49
C VAL A 49 -3.13 -1.47 13.13
N LEU A 50 -2.39 -0.53 12.50
CA LEU A 50 -2.49 0.90 12.76
C LEU A 50 -3.33 1.56 11.67
N VAL A 51 -4.15 2.53 12.07
CA VAL A 51 -4.94 3.37 11.18
C VAL A 51 -4.91 4.83 11.62
N GLY A 52 -4.57 5.72 10.69
CA GLY A 52 -4.74 7.17 10.86
C GLY A 52 -5.98 7.65 10.11
N ASN A 53 -6.59 8.77 10.50
CA ASN A 53 -7.75 9.33 9.82
C ASN A 53 -7.68 10.85 9.64
N GLU A 54 -8.67 11.40 8.91
CA GLU A 54 -8.75 12.83 8.61
C GLU A 54 -9.17 13.70 9.81
N ALA A 55 -9.72 13.09 10.88
CA ALA A 55 -9.97 13.80 12.14
C ALA A 55 -8.70 13.98 12.99
N GLY A 56 -7.56 13.44 12.56
CA GLY A 56 -6.30 13.52 13.29
C GLY A 56 -6.16 12.47 14.39
N ARG A 57 -6.87 11.36 14.28
CA ARG A 57 -6.75 10.23 15.19
C ARG A 57 -5.81 9.19 14.61
N LEU A 58 -4.99 8.65 15.49
CA LEU A 58 -4.21 7.45 15.23
C LEU A 58 -4.64 6.36 16.20
N LEU A 59 -5.02 5.20 15.67
CA LEU A 59 -5.52 4.06 16.44
C LEU A 59 -4.67 2.85 16.18
N ARG A 60 -4.44 2.04 17.21
CA ARG A 60 -3.97 0.67 17.10
C ARG A 60 -5.14 -0.26 17.41
N LEU A 61 -5.43 -1.15 16.47
CA LEU A 61 -6.43 -2.19 16.62
C LEU A 61 -5.72 -3.53 16.72
N ASP A 62 -6.24 -4.41 17.58
CA ASP A 62 -5.80 -5.79 17.62
C ASP A 62 -6.37 -6.62 16.46
N SER A 63 -6.06 -7.92 16.43
CA SER A 63 -6.55 -8.83 15.39
C SER A 63 -8.06 -9.09 15.46
N GLN A 64 -8.74 -8.74 16.55
CA GLN A 64 -10.19 -8.81 16.71
C GLN A 64 -10.89 -7.50 16.33
N GLY A 65 -10.12 -6.44 16.05
CA GLY A 65 -10.63 -5.11 15.73
C GLY A 65 -10.92 -4.25 16.96
N GLU A 66 -10.48 -4.68 18.15
CA GLU A 66 -10.65 -3.91 19.38
C GLU A 66 -9.51 -2.86 19.49
N PRO A 67 -9.83 -1.63 19.89
CA PRO A 67 -8.83 -0.59 20.11
C PRO A 67 -7.89 -0.93 21.28
N VAL A 68 -6.59 -1.07 21.00
CA VAL A 68 -5.55 -1.23 22.03
C VAL A 68 -5.21 0.12 22.63
N TRP A 69 -5.04 1.13 21.77
CA TRP A 69 -4.87 2.52 22.17
C TRP A 69 -5.27 3.49 21.06
N GLN A 70 -5.52 4.74 21.42
CA GLN A 70 -5.84 5.85 20.52
C GLN A 70 -5.11 7.12 20.95
N VAL A 71 -4.59 7.87 19.96
CA VAL A 71 -3.91 9.15 20.18
C VAL A 71 -4.53 10.22 19.28
N GLU A 72 -4.83 11.39 19.85
CA GLU A 72 -5.30 12.57 19.12
C GLU A 72 -4.09 13.42 18.70
N LEU A 73 -3.90 13.63 17.41
CA LEU A 73 -2.81 14.42 16.85
C LEU A 73 -3.25 15.82 16.43
N GLY A 74 -4.56 16.10 16.50
CA GLY A 74 -5.17 17.41 16.28
C GLY A 74 -5.31 17.85 14.83
N ARG A 75 -4.68 17.15 13.88
CA ARG A 75 -4.76 17.40 12.43
C ARG A 75 -4.70 16.09 11.68
N GLU A 76 -5.29 16.07 10.47
CA GLU A 76 -5.35 14.91 9.58
C GLU A 76 -4.03 14.17 9.48
N VAL A 77 -4.12 12.84 9.60
CA VAL A 77 -3.08 11.87 9.27
C VAL A 77 -3.33 11.41 7.83
N ALA A 78 -2.70 12.08 6.86
CA ALA A 78 -2.91 11.81 5.44
C ALA A 78 -1.98 10.72 4.90
N ALA A 79 -0.85 10.50 5.56
CA ALA A 79 0.17 9.53 5.16
C ALA A 79 0.24 8.37 6.14
N ARG A 80 0.54 7.19 5.60
CA ARG A 80 0.70 5.97 6.40
C ARG A 80 1.81 6.16 7.44
N PRO A 81 1.53 5.84 8.72
CA PRO A 81 2.55 5.84 9.76
C PRO A 81 3.69 4.86 9.46
N THR A 82 4.86 5.11 10.05
CA THR A 82 6.06 4.29 9.87
C THR A 82 6.46 3.65 11.18
N VAL A 83 6.69 2.34 11.16
CA VAL A 83 7.18 1.57 12.32
C VAL A 83 8.67 1.29 12.15
N SER A 84 9.45 1.57 13.19
CA SER A 84 10.88 1.28 13.30
C SER A 84 11.15 0.66 14.69
N GLY A 85 11.30 -0.65 14.73
CA GLY A 85 11.38 -1.39 15.99
C GLY A 85 10.12 -1.20 16.85
N ASP A 86 10.28 -0.73 18.07
CA ASP A 86 9.21 -0.41 19.01
C ASP A 86 8.70 1.04 18.91
N THR A 87 9.16 1.76 17.91
CA THR A 87 8.88 3.18 17.69
C THR A 87 7.97 3.36 16.48
N LEU A 88 6.97 4.20 16.63
CA LEU A 88 6.05 4.63 15.59
C LEU A 88 6.30 6.11 15.30
N ILE A 89 6.49 6.47 14.03
CA ILE A 89 6.61 7.85 13.57
C ILE A 89 5.41 8.18 12.68
N VAL A 90 4.74 9.26 13.01
CA VAL A 90 3.56 9.75 12.29
C VAL A 90 3.66 11.25 12.04
N GLY A 91 3.22 11.67 10.86
CA GLY A 91 3.14 13.06 10.49
C GLY A 91 1.70 13.49 10.19
N THR A 92 1.43 14.77 10.37
CA THR A 92 0.12 15.36 10.06
C THR A 92 0.21 16.40 8.94
N VAL A 93 -0.91 16.69 8.30
CA VAL A 93 -1.01 17.78 7.31
C VAL A 93 -0.75 19.17 7.94
N GLY A 94 -0.86 19.30 9.25
CA GLY A 94 -0.56 20.53 10.00
C GLY A 94 0.94 20.72 10.30
N GLY A 95 1.82 19.83 9.82
CA GLY A 95 3.26 19.94 10.04
C GLY A 95 3.68 19.56 11.47
N THR A 96 2.99 18.62 12.08
CA THR A 96 3.44 17.97 13.32
C THR A 96 4.01 16.61 12.98
N LEU A 97 5.21 16.31 13.47
CA LEU A 97 5.82 14.98 13.47
C LEU A 97 5.85 14.49 14.93
N VAL A 98 5.38 13.28 15.16
CA VAL A 98 5.34 12.67 16.48
C VAL A 98 5.94 11.28 16.44
N SER A 99 6.74 10.96 17.44
CA SER A 99 7.16 9.59 17.72
C SER A 99 6.41 9.06 18.93
N LEU A 100 5.88 7.86 18.77
CA LEU A 100 5.10 7.18 19.80
C LEU A 100 5.68 5.81 20.09
N GLY A 101 5.46 5.32 21.30
CA GLY A 101 5.66 3.91 21.64
C GLY A 101 4.64 3.03 20.90
N LEU A 102 5.12 1.99 20.21
CA LEU A 102 4.24 1.11 19.45
C LEU A 102 3.26 0.33 20.36
N ALA A 103 3.71 -0.04 21.57
CA ALA A 103 2.93 -0.84 22.48
C ALA A 103 1.74 -0.10 23.11
N ASP A 104 1.96 1.15 23.51
CA ASP A 104 1.06 1.91 24.38
C ASP A 104 0.62 3.28 23.85
N GLY A 105 1.18 3.71 22.68
CA GLY A 105 0.91 5.02 22.10
C GLY A 105 1.52 6.19 22.87
N SER A 106 2.40 5.94 23.88
CA SER A 106 3.05 6.99 24.65
C SER A 106 3.94 7.87 23.78
N GLU A 107 3.87 9.19 23.96
CA GLU A 107 4.67 10.12 23.18
C GLU A 107 6.13 10.09 23.63
N ARG A 108 7.05 9.88 22.68
CA ARG A 108 8.49 9.91 22.89
C ARG A 108 9.10 11.27 22.57
N TRP A 109 8.71 11.82 21.42
CA TRP A 109 9.07 13.18 21.03
C TRP A 109 8.03 13.77 20.06
N ARG A 110 7.99 15.09 20.00
CA ARG A 110 7.10 15.87 19.12
C ARG A 110 7.85 17.06 18.52
N LEU A 111 7.70 17.22 17.19
CA LEU A 111 8.17 18.38 16.45
C LEU A 111 6.97 19.10 15.83
N THR A 112 6.85 20.39 16.08
CA THR A 112 5.82 21.26 15.49
C THR A 112 6.44 22.26 14.51
N GLY A 113 5.61 22.94 13.70
CA GLY A 113 6.10 23.91 12.73
C GLY A 113 6.92 23.30 11.59
N GLN A 114 6.76 22.01 11.35
CA GLN A 114 7.38 21.33 10.22
C GLN A 114 6.52 21.52 8.97
N PRO A 115 7.05 21.28 7.74
CA PRO A 115 6.21 21.14 6.56
C PRO A 115 5.16 20.04 6.72
N ALA A 116 4.02 20.20 6.03
CA ALA A 116 2.96 19.20 6.00
C ALA A 116 3.51 17.82 5.60
N VAL A 117 3.00 16.77 6.23
CA VAL A 117 3.36 15.38 5.89
C VAL A 117 2.20 14.78 5.08
N LEU A 118 2.36 14.76 3.77
CA LEU A 118 1.40 14.21 2.81
C LEU A 118 1.86 12.87 2.23
N THR A 119 3.13 12.55 2.41
CA THR A 119 3.82 11.39 1.82
C THR A 119 4.29 10.48 2.95
N PRO A 120 4.17 9.15 2.83
CA PRO A 120 4.67 8.23 3.84
C PRO A 120 6.14 8.49 4.15
N ILE A 121 6.47 8.49 5.44
CA ILE A 121 7.85 8.49 5.93
C ILE A 121 8.38 7.07 5.75
N VAL A 122 9.64 6.92 5.37
CA VAL A 122 10.33 5.63 5.39
C VAL A 122 11.47 5.70 6.41
N SER A 123 11.85 4.57 6.99
CA SER A 123 12.89 4.55 8.01
C SER A 123 13.79 3.32 7.88
N ASP A 124 15.01 3.46 8.36
CA ASP A 124 15.86 2.36 8.81
C ASP A 124 15.84 2.30 10.35
N ALA A 125 16.72 1.52 10.94
CA ALA A 125 16.77 1.35 12.40
C ALA A 125 17.11 2.65 13.16
N SER A 126 17.76 3.63 12.51
CA SER A 126 18.30 4.82 13.16
C SER A 126 17.77 6.14 12.64
N SER A 127 17.26 6.16 11.41
CA SER A 127 16.84 7.37 10.71
C SER A 127 15.46 7.23 10.09
N ALA A 128 14.68 8.28 10.15
CA ALA A 128 13.43 8.45 9.44
C ALA A 128 13.56 9.52 8.35
N TYR A 129 13.07 9.26 7.16
CA TYR A 129 13.22 10.12 5.99
C TYR A 129 11.87 10.67 5.58
N ALA A 130 11.73 11.98 5.68
CA ALA A 130 10.50 12.71 5.35
C ALA A 130 10.69 13.57 4.10
N VAL A 131 9.76 13.43 3.15
CA VAL A 131 9.69 14.26 1.94
C VAL A 131 8.62 15.31 2.15
N ALA A 132 9.03 16.58 2.03
CA ALA A 132 8.10 17.70 2.18
C ALA A 132 7.43 18.05 0.84
N PRO A 133 6.26 18.73 0.87
CA PRO A 133 5.54 19.12 -0.35
C PRO A 133 6.32 20.05 -1.28
N ASP A 134 7.32 20.79 -0.78
CA ASP A 134 8.21 21.63 -1.59
C ASP A 134 9.35 20.85 -2.29
N GLY A 135 9.37 19.52 -2.09
CA GLY A 135 10.39 18.62 -2.63
C GLY A 135 11.66 18.55 -1.78
N SER A 136 11.73 19.22 -0.63
CA SER A 136 12.85 19.04 0.28
C SER A 136 12.77 17.69 1.01
N VAL A 137 13.93 17.11 1.31
CA VAL A 137 14.03 15.83 2.02
C VAL A 137 14.82 16.02 3.31
N ARG A 138 14.40 15.35 4.37
CA ARG A 138 15.08 15.40 5.69
C ARG A 138 15.27 14.00 6.24
N ALA A 139 16.42 13.79 6.85
CA ALA A 139 16.61 12.65 7.75
C ALA A 139 16.55 13.13 9.20
N LEU A 140 15.82 12.38 10.00
CA LEU A 140 15.60 12.60 11.41
C LEU A 140 16.11 11.39 12.19
N ALA A 141 16.70 11.59 13.35
CA ALA A 141 16.99 10.49 14.27
C ALA A 141 15.68 9.89 14.78
N VAL A 142 15.52 8.56 14.70
CA VAL A 142 14.30 7.86 15.17
C VAL A 142 14.08 8.10 16.66
N GLU A 143 15.14 8.10 17.47
CA GLU A 143 15.07 8.21 18.92
C GLU A 143 14.71 9.60 19.42
N SER A 144 15.24 10.67 18.79
CA SER A 144 15.14 12.05 19.30
C SER A 144 14.38 13.01 18.40
N GLY A 145 14.15 12.66 17.13
CA GLY A 145 13.60 13.57 16.14
C GLY A 145 14.58 14.63 15.64
N GLU A 146 15.85 14.61 16.11
CA GLU A 146 16.86 15.56 15.65
C GLU A 146 17.12 15.42 14.16
N VAL A 147 17.22 16.55 13.45
CA VAL A 147 17.55 16.57 12.02
C VAL A 147 19.03 16.23 11.82
N ARG A 148 19.30 15.10 11.19
CA ARG A 148 20.65 14.66 10.83
C ARG A 148 21.18 15.38 9.61
N TRP A 149 20.33 15.50 8.57
CA TRP A 149 20.63 16.26 7.36
C TRP A 149 19.36 16.78 6.70
N ARG A 150 19.53 17.78 5.83
CA ARG A 150 18.48 18.32 4.96
C ARG A 150 19.02 18.43 3.55
N TRP A 151 18.22 18.00 2.59
CA TRP A 151 18.50 18.16 1.19
C TRP A 151 17.38 19.03 0.55
N PRO A 152 17.69 20.26 0.13
CA PRO A 152 16.72 21.10 -0.57
C PRO A 152 16.63 20.67 -2.03
N LEU A 153 15.42 20.68 -2.61
CA LEU A 153 15.29 20.55 -4.07
C LEU A 153 16.02 21.72 -4.75
N PRO A 154 16.98 21.47 -5.67
CA PRO A 154 17.72 22.54 -6.33
C PRO A 154 16.80 23.59 -6.97
N ALA A 155 17.16 24.87 -6.91
CA ALA A 155 16.30 25.98 -7.34
C ALA A 155 15.91 25.94 -8.83
N LYS A 156 16.75 25.32 -9.67
CA LYS A 156 16.49 25.13 -11.11
C LYS A 156 15.48 24.05 -11.44
N GLU A 157 15.17 23.17 -10.49
CA GLU A 157 14.24 22.07 -10.70
C GLU A 157 12.78 22.55 -10.56
N PRO A 158 11.83 22.00 -11.34
CA PRO A 158 10.42 22.30 -11.18
C PRO A 158 9.95 21.88 -9.79
N ARG A 159 9.14 22.73 -9.16
CA ARG A 159 8.58 22.44 -7.83
C ARG A 159 7.41 21.49 -7.95
N PRO A 160 7.30 20.50 -7.04
CA PRO A 160 6.09 19.68 -6.93
C PRO A 160 4.86 20.52 -6.63
N ASP A 161 3.68 20.04 -7.01
CA ASP A 161 2.41 20.59 -6.56
C ASP A 161 2.24 20.32 -5.05
N ALA A 162 2.42 21.35 -4.25
CA ALA A 162 2.39 21.23 -2.79
C ALA A 162 1.03 20.80 -2.20
N THR A 163 -0.02 20.78 -3.03
CA THR A 163 -1.37 20.33 -2.61
C THR A 163 -1.60 18.84 -2.84
N ARG A 164 -0.67 18.15 -3.49
CA ARG A 164 -0.77 16.73 -3.82
C ARG A 164 0.26 15.89 -3.08
N PRO A 165 -0.11 14.71 -2.58
CA PRO A 165 0.87 13.78 -2.05
C PRO A 165 1.81 13.33 -3.18
N LEU A 166 3.10 13.26 -2.87
CA LEU A 166 4.09 12.62 -3.72
C LEU A 166 4.02 11.10 -3.55
N PRO A 167 4.48 10.32 -4.55
CA PRO A 167 4.63 8.88 -4.40
C PRO A 167 5.49 8.53 -3.17
N ALA A 168 5.15 7.42 -2.51
CA ALA A 168 5.90 6.96 -1.35
C ALA A 168 7.39 6.74 -1.70
N PRO A 169 8.33 7.21 -0.89
CA PRO A 169 9.75 6.93 -1.08
C PRO A 169 10.06 5.44 -0.93
N VAL A 170 11.19 5.03 -1.50
CA VAL A 170 11.74 3.68 -1.34
C VAL A 170 13.12 3.79 -0.71
N LEU A 171 13.34 3.03 0.36
CA LEU A 171 14.63 2.88 1.01
C LEU A 171 15.15 1.46 0.79
N GLY A 172 16.31 1.33 0.15
CA GLY A 172 16.90 0.03 -0.16
C GLY A 172 18.14 0.18 -1.05
N GLY A 173 18.93 -0.88 -1.19
CA GLY A 173 20.12 -0.86 -2.05
C GLY A 173 21.15 0.25 -1.67
N GLY A 174 21.14 0.72 -0.43
CA GLY A 174 22.01 1.80 0.04
C GLY A 174 21.59 3.21 -0.41
N VAL A 175 20.37 3.36 -0.93
CA VAL A 175 19.82 4.65 -1.39
C VAL A 175 18.41 4.89 -0.87
N LEU A 176 18.04 6.16 -0.74
CA LEU A 176 16.68 6.64 -0.56
C LEU A 176 16.19 7.21 -1.90
N VAL A 177 15.25 6.53 -2.55
CA VAL A 177 14.66 7.01 -3.81
C VAL A 177 13.39 7.80 -3.53
N VAL A 178 13.36 9.04 -4.02
CA VAL A 178 12.22 9.96 -3.88
C VAL A 178 11.73 10.41 -5.25
N VAL A 179 10.42 10.61 -5.38
CA VAL A 179 9.78 11.20 -6.56
C VAL A 179 9.40 12.63 -6.24
N LEU A 180 9.90 13.58 -7.01
CA LEU A 180 9.73 15.01 -6.76
C LEU A 180 8.94 15.69 -7.89
N GLY A 181 7.77 15.12 -8.20
CA GLY A 181 6.90 15.62 -9.27
C GLY A 181 7.59 15.60 -10.63
N ASP A 182 7.52 16.71 -11.34
CA ASP A 182 8.14 16.84 -12.67
C ASP A 182 9.67 17.04 -12.62
N ALA A 183 10.27 17.22 -11.44
CA ALA A 183 11.72 17.15 -11.28
C ALA A 183 12.27 15.73 -11.47
N GLY A 184 11.42 14.70 -11.34
CA GLY A 184 11.77 13.31 -11.56
C GLY A 184 12.14 12.54 -10.30
N LEU A 185 12.93 11.48 -10.49
CA LEU A 185 13.44 10.64 -9.43
C LEU A 185 14.82 11.10 -9.00
N PHE A 186 15.04 11.09 -7.69
CA PHE A 186 16.35 11.30 -7.09
C PHE A 186 16.63 10.15 -6.11
N ALA A 187 17.80 9.55 -6.23
CA ALA A 187 18.33 8.65 -5.23
C ALA A 187 19.35 9.40 -4.38
N LEU A 188 19.07 9.49 -3.10
CA LEU A 188 19.91 10.17 -2.12
C LEU A 188 20.64 9.13 -1.26
N SER A 189 21.82 9.47 -0.81
CA SER A 189 22.51 8.72 0.23
C SER A 189 21.74 8.86 1.56
N PRO A 190 21.34 7.78 2.23
CA PRO A 190 20.66 7.85 3.52
C PRO A 190 21.53 8.49 4.62
N GLN A 191 22.86 8.44 4.49
CA GLN A 191 23.80 8.92 5.49
C GLN A 191 23.91 10.45 5.52
N ASP A 192 23.93 11.10 4.35
CA ASP A 192 24.25 12.52 4.22
C ASP A 192 23.38 13.30 3.23
N GLY A 193 22.42 12.64 2.56
CA GLY A 193 21.51 13.26 1.57
C GLY A 193 22.18 13.60 0.25
N THR A 194 23.42 13.18 -0.03
CA THR A 194 24.07 13.41 -1.33
C THR A 194 23.37 12.64 -2.44
N VAL A 195 23.23 13.26 -3.63
CA VAL A 195 22.60 12.63 -4.79
C VAL A 195 23.53 11.55 -5.35
N ARG A 196 23.06 10.31 -5.41
CA ARG A 196 23.74 9.15 -5.99
C ARG A 196 23.46 9.03 -7.48
N TRP A 197 22.19 9.10 -7.83
CA TRP A 197 21.73 9.10 -9.20
C TRP A 197 20.41 9.88 -9.33
N ARG A 198 20.05 10.17 -10.55
CA ARG A 198 18.82 10.89 -10.89
C ARG A 198 18.26 10.34 -12.20
N HIS A 199 16.92 10.34 -12.35
CA HIS A 199 16.23 9.95 -13.57
C HIS A 199 15.09 10.94 -13.90
N PRO A 200 15.08 11.58 -15.13
CA PRO A 200 14.09 12.58 -15.49
C PRO A 200 12.78 11.93 -15.95
N LEU A 201 11.96 11.49 -15.02
CA LEU A 201 10.61 10.96 -15.26
C LEU A 201 9.57 11.93 -14.73
N THR A 202 8.49 12.13 -15.51
CA THR A 202 7.36 12.96 -15.13
C THR A 202 6.11 12.13 -14.91
N GLN A 203 5.15 12.67 -14.14
CA GLN A 203 3.86 12.02 -13.87
C GLN A 203 3.99 10.59 -13.32
N VAL A 204 4.97 10.38 -12.46
CA VAL A 204 5.18 9.11 -11.79
C VAL A 204 4.00 8.81 -10.87
N LEU A 205 3.43 7.62 -10.99
CA LEU A 205 2.35 7.12 -10.14
C LEU A 205 2.87 6.51 -8.86
N GLY A 206 4.02 5.84 -8.92
CA GLY A 206 4.64 5.24 -7.76
C GLY A 206 5.85 4.38 -8.09
N LEU A 207 6.39 3.84 -7.01
CA LEU A 207 7.60 3.01 -6.99
C LEU A 207 7.31 1.69 -6.26
N GLU A 208 7.97 0.62 -6.68
CA GLU A 208 8.02 -0.66 -5.96
C GLU A 208 9.42 -1.24 -6.07
N ALA A 209 10.07 -1.50 -4.94
CA ALA A 209 11.37 -2.15 -4.92
C ALA A 209 11.23 -3.66 -4.67
N GLN A 210 11.95 -4.44 -5.45
CA GLN A 210 12.05 -5.89 -5.26
C GLN A 210 13.47 -6.35 -5.51
N GLY A 211 14.16 -6.79 -4.47
CA GLY A 211 15.58 -7.11 -4.55
C GLY A 211 16.38 -5.90 -5.02
N GLU A 212 17.13 -6.06 -6.10
CA GLU A 212 17.94 -4.99 -6.71
C GLU A 212 17.19 -4.17 -7.77
N ALA A 213 15.93 -4.48 -8.03
CA ALA A 213 15.12 -3.78 -9.02
C ALA A 213 14.22 -2.73 -8.37
N LEU A 214 14.08 -1.59 -9.04
CA LEU A 214 13.11 -0.56 -8.77
C LEU A 214 12.15 -0.47 -9.95
N TYR A 215 10.90 -0.83 -9.74
CA TYR A 215 9.84 -0.66 -10.74
C TYR A 215 9.18 0.68 -10.58
N VAL A 216 8.93 1.34 -11.71
CA VAL A 216 8.34 2.68 -11.77
C VAL A 216 7.23 2.66 -12.80
N SER A 217 6.05 3.20 -12.47
CA SER A 217 4.99 3.45 -13.45
C SER A 217 4.69 4.94 -13.59
N THR A 218 4.31 5.36 -14.78
CA THR A 218 3.91 6.74 -15.06
C THR A 218 2.48 6.79 -15.61
N ARG A 219 1.79 7.90 -15.41
CA ARG A 219 0.45 8.13 -15.98
C ARG A 219 0.45 8.08 -17.51
N LYS A 220 1.59 8.36 -18.14
CA LYS A 220 1.78 8.30 -19.60
C LYS A 220 1.95 6.87 -20.15
N GLY A 221 1.68 5.87 -19.35
CA GLY A 221 1.70 4.48 -19.79
C GLY A 221 3.04 3.78 -19.69
N GLU A 222 4.11 4.46 -19.28
CA GLU A 222 5.44 3.84 -19.18
C GLU A 222 5.57 3.03 -17.90
N VAL A 223 6.20 1.86 -18.03
CA VAL A 223 6.72 1.06 -16.92
C VAL A 223 8.21 0.83 -17.14
N LEU A 224 9.00 1.09 -16.12
CA LEU A 224 10.44 0.91 -16.14
C LEU A 224 10.87 -0.03 -15.02
N ALA A 225 11.91 -0.81 -15.28
CA ALA A 225 12.74 -1.39 -14.22
C ALA A 225 14.10 -0.70 -14.25
N LEU A 226 14.49 -0.18 -13.09
CA LEU A 226 15.79 0.44 -12.85
C LEU A 226 16.59 -0.42 -11.89
N GLY A 227 17.92 -0.35 -11.96
CA GLY A 227 18.78 -0.77 -10.86
C GLY A 227 18.54 0.13 -9.65
N LEU A 228 18.21 -0.44 -8.50
CA LEU A 228 17.88 0.34 -7.31
C LEU A 228 19.09 1.17 -6.84
N ALA A 229 20.28 0.59 -6.84
CA ALA A 229 21.49 1.24 -6.36
C ALA A 229 22.09 2.27 -7.33
N ASP A 230 21.95 2.06 -8.65
CA ASP A 230 22.66 2.81 -9.69
C ASP A 230 21.75 3.58 -10.66
N GLY A 231 20.43 3.35 -10.61
CA GLY A 231 19.43 4.00 -11.48
C GLY A 231 19.51 3.60 -12.95
N GLN A 232 20.32 2.58 -13.31
CA GLN A 232 20.45 2.12 -14.69
C GLN A 232 19.15 1.47 -15.17
N VAL A 233 18.68 1.87 -16.38
CA VAL A 233 17.49 1.28 -16.98
C VAL A 233 17.78 -0.15 -17.40
N ARG A 234 17.11 -1.12 -16.77
CA ARG A 234 17.15 -2.53 -17.14
C ARG A 234 16.22 -2.81 -18.33
N TRP A 235 15.01 -2.28 -18.26
CA TRP A 235 14.04 -2.29 -19.35
C TRP A 235 13.04 -1.15 -19.22
N ARG A 236 12.36 -0.81 -20.33
CA ARG A 236 11.29 0.16 -20.43
C ARG A 236 10.23 -0.36 -21.39
N GLN A 237 8.96 -0.29 -20.99
CA GLN A 237 7.80 -0.69 -21.79
C GLN A 237 6.68 0.35 -21.69
N THR A 238 5.80 0.37 -22.68
CA THR A 238 4.60 1.20 -22.69
C THR A 238 3.38 0.30 -22.99
N PRO A 239 2.97 -0.53 -22.01
CA PRO A 239 1.95 -1.57 -22.25
C PRO A 239 0.54 -1.01 -22.45
N SER A 240 0.31 0.25 -22.08
CA SER A 240 -0.97 0.96 -22.23
C SER A 240 -0.70 2.45 -22.37
N PRO A 241 -1.55 3.22 -23.08
CA PRO A 241 -1.38 4.66 -23.19
C PRO A 241 -1.56 5.42 -21.87
N THR A 242 -2.29 4.85 -20.92
CA THR A 242 -2.55 5.44 -19.60
C THR A 242 -2.57 4.37 -18.52
N LEU A 243 -1.75 4.57 -17.48
CA LEU A 243 -1.79 3.76 -16.27
C LEU A 243 -2.43 4.55 -15.13
N THR A 244 -3.02 3.83 -14.18
CA THR A 244 -3.77 4.41 -13.05
C THR A 244 -3.22 4.03 -11.69
N SER A 245 -2.33 3.03 -11.60
CA SER A 245 -1.79 2.54 -10.34
C SER A 245 -0.27 2.62 -10.26
N PRO A 246 0.30 2.75 -9.05
CA PRO A 246 1.68 2.37 -8.81
C PRO A 246 1.94 0.93 -9.27
N PRO A 247 3.20 0.58 -9.60
CA PRO A 247 3.53 -0.82 -9.85
C PRO A 247 3.43 -1.62 -8.55
N SER A 248 3.13 -2.91 -8.67
CA SER A 248 3.18 -3.85 -7.55
C SER A 248 3.99 -5.07 -7.98
N PHE A 249 4.81 -5.61 -7.08
CA PHE A 249 5.42 -6.92 -7.31
C PHE A 249 4.69 -7.96 -6.47
N ALA A 250 4.09 -8.93 -7.13
CA ALA A 250 3.34 -10.02 -6.50
C ALA A 250 3.33 -11.24 -7.41
N GLN A 251 3.32 -12.45 -6.86
CA GLN A 251 3.28 -13.72 -7.61
C GLN A 251 4.34 -13.81 -8.73
N GLY A 252 5.53 -13.22 -8.49
CA GLY A 252 6.63 -13.24 -9.46
C GLY A 252 6.44 -12.32 -10.69
N HIS A 253 5.45 -11.43 -10.69
CA HIS A 253 5.13 -10.52 -11.78
C HIS A 253 5.09 -9.07 -11.33
N VAL A 254 5.28 -8.15 -12.27
CA VAL A 254 5.04 -6.72 -12.09
C VAL A 254 3.63 -6.40 -12.56
N TRP A 255 2.80 -5.86 -11.67
CA TRP A 255 1.40 -5.57 -11.93
C TRP A 255 1.17 -4.07 -12.05
N VAL A 256 0.39 -3.66 -13.05
CA VAL A 256 -0.06 -2.27 -13.23
C VAL A 256 -1.51 -2.23 -13.70
N GLY A 257 -2.27 -1.27 -13.19
CA GLY A 257 -3.64 -1.00 -13.60
C GLY A 257 -3.69 0.05 -14.71
N THR A 258 -4.67 -0.07 -15.59
CA THR A 258 -4.92 0.86 -16.70
C THR A 258 -6.22 1.64 -16.51
N GLU A 259 -6.43 2.70 -17.31
CA GLU A 259 -7.66 3.51 -17.31
C GLU A 259 -8.88 2.69 -17.79
N GLU A 260 -8.73 1.92 -18.85
CA GLU A 260 -9.62 0.78 -19.08
C GLU A 260 -9.43 -0.19 -17.93
N PRO A 261 -10.50 -0.73 -17.30
CA PRO A 261 -10.33 -1.48 -16.05
C PRO A 261 -9.68 -2.84 -16.30
N LEU A 262 -8.39 -2.80 -16.64
CA LEU A 262 -7.51 -3.96 -16.84
C LEU A 262 -6.37 -3.93 -15.82
N LEU A 263 -5.96 -5.11 -15.42
CA LEU A 263 -4.75 -5.37 -14.65
C LEU A 263 -3.78 -6.14 -15.54
N LEU A 264 -2.61 -5.55 -15.80
CA LEU A 264 -1.59 -6.11 -16.66
C LEU A 264 -0.51 -6.80 -15.82
N ALA A 265 -0.12 -8.01 -16.22
CA ALA A 265 1.01 -8.72 -15.68
C ALA A 265 2.21 -8.59 -16.61
N LEU A 266 3.31 -8.05 -16.11
CA LEU A 266 4.55 -7.87 -16.87
C LEU A 266 5.65 -8.78 -16.30
N SER A 267 6.50 -9.29 -17.18
CA SER A 267 7.71 -10.03 -16.83
C SER A 267 8.69 -9.10 -16.11
N PRO A 268 9.20 -9.46 -14.92
CA PRO A 268 10.18 -8.64 -14.22
C PRO A 268 11.55 -8.60 -14.91
N GLN A 269 11.84 -9.54 -15.82
CA GLN A 269 13.11 -9.65 -16.52
C GLN A 269 13.24 -8.67 -17.69
N ASP A 270 12.17 -8.49 -18.48
CA ASP A 270 12.19 -7.71 -19.73
C ASP A 270 10.99 -6.78 -19.92
N GLY A 271 10.04 -6.77 -18.96
CA GLY A 271 8.83 -5.94 -18.98
C GLY A 271 7.78 -6.37 -20.00
N ARG A 272 7.97 -7.50 -20.70
CA ARG A 272 6.99 -8.02 -21.66
C ARG A 272 5.67 -8.32 -20.96
N GLU A 273 4.55 -7.93 -21.57
CA GLU A 273 3.24 -8.32 -21.10
C GLU A 273 3.07 -9.85 -21.22
N LEU A 274 2.71 -10.48 -20.13
CA LEU A 274 2.48 -11.92 -20.04
C LEU A 274 1.00 -12.24 -20.25
N PHE A 275 0.15 -11.51 -19.56
CA PHE A 275 -1.32 -11.64 -19.67
C PHE A 275 -2.00 -10.41 -19.06
N ARG A 276 -3.31 -10.29 -19.25
CA ARG A 276 -4.14 -9.22 -18.70
C ARG A 276 -5.44 -9.78 -18.11
N LEU A 277 -5.93 -9.11 -17.07
CA LEU A 277 -7.15 -9.48 -16.36
C LEU A 277 -8.14 -8.32 -16.42
N GLY A 278 -9.41 -8.58 -16.76
CA GLY A 278 -10.48 -7.60 -16.66
C GLY A 278 -10.87 -7.36 -15.20
N LEU A 279 -11.08 -6.11 -14.85
CA LEU A 279 -11.55 -5.69 -13.53
C LEU A 279 -12.92 -5.05 -13.63
N PRO A 280 -13.77 -5.06 -12.56
CA PRO A 280 -15.05 -4.36 -12.55
C PRO A 280 -14.91 -2.82 -12.48
N ALA A 281 -13.75 -2.32 -12.08
CA ALA A 281 -13.39 -0.90 -12.02
C ALA A 281 -11.87 -0.73 -11.96
N PRO A 282 -11.32 0.47 -12.28
CA PRO A 282 -9.88 0.69 -12.31
C PRO A 282 -9.19 0.43 -10.98
N LEU A 283 -7.97 -0.11 -11.03
CA LEU A 283 -7.02 -0.16 -9.95
C LEU A 283 -6.30 1.18 -9.83
N VAL A 284 -6.25 1.77 -8.63
CA VAL A 284 -5.54 3.06 -8.38
C VAL A 284 -4.50 2.98 -7.27
N THR A 285 -4.37 1.83 -6.67
CA THR A 285 -3.38 1.53 -5.63
C THR A 285 -2.63 0.25 -5.97
N GLN A 286 -1.80 -0.22 -5.07
CA GLN A 286 -1.06 -1.46 -5.25
C GLN A 286 -1.93 -2.67 -4.91
N VAL A 287 -1.68 -3.80 -5.59
CA VAL A 287 -2.21 -5.10 -5.21
C VAL A 287 -1.43 -5.69 -4.04
N ALA A 288 -2.05 -6.59 -3.29
CA ALA A 288 -1.36 -7.41 -2.30
C ALA A 288 -1.42 -8.88 -2.71
N GLU A 289 -0.66 -9.72 -2.05
CA GLU A 289 -0.69 -11.17 -2.29
C GLU A 289 -1.01 -11.94 -1.02
N PHE A 290 -1.65 -13.07 -1.18
CA PHE A 290 -1.85 -14.05 -0.14
C PHE A 290 -1.71 -15.45 -0.74
N ARG A 291 -0.60 -16.13 -0.45
CA ARG A 291 -0.26 -17.43 -1.05
C ARG A 291 -0.31 -17.32 -2.59
N GLU A 292 -1.17 -18.07 -3.27
CA GLU A 292 -1.37 -18.04 -4.73
C GLU A 292 -2.38 -16.98 -5.19
N TRP A 293 -3.01 -16.25 -4.27
CA TRP A 293 -4.02 -15.25 -4.60
C TRP A 293 -3.43 -13.86 -4.71
N LEU A 294 -3.90 -13.15 -5.72
CA LEU A 294 -3.70 -11.72 -5.87
C LEU A 294 -4.91 -10.99 -5.30
N LEU A 295 -4.69 -10.08 -4.37
CA LEU A 295 -5.73 -9.28 -3.74
C LEU A 295 -5.80 -7.92 -4.42
N VAL A 296 -6.87 -7.69 -5.18
CA VAL A 296 -7.00 -6.54 -6.09
C VAL A 296 -8.12 -5.61 -5.61
N PRO A 297 -7.78 -4.47 -5.00
CA PRO A 297 -8.76 -3.44 -4.64
C PRO A 297 -9.11 -2.61 -5.86
N THR A 298 -10.37 -2.17 -5.96
CA THR A 298 -10.83 -1.33 -7.07
C THR A 298 -11.39 0.00 -6.58
N ARG A 299 -11.21 1.04 -7.40
CA ARG A 299 -11.78 2.37 -7.16
C ARG A 299 -13.16 2.47 -7.80
N SER A 300 -14.18 2.21 -7.02
CA SER A 300 -15.58 2.49 -7.36
C SER A 300 -16.34 2.84 -6.08
N SER A 301 -17.52 3.43 -6.21
CA SER A 301 -18.39 3.67 -5.05
C SER A 301 -18.79 2.36 -4.34
N GLN A 302 -18.77 1.25 -5.07
CA GLN A 302 -19.06 -0.08 -4.53
C GLN A 302 -17.84 -0.70 -3.81
N GLY A 303 -16.61 -0.29 -4.15
CA GLY A 303 -15.38 -0.80 -3.54
C GLY A 303 -15.25 -2.31 -3.59
N TRP A 304 -14.89 -2.85 -4.76
CA TRP A 304 -14.66 -4.30 -4.88
C TRP A 304 -13.23 -4.64 -4.45
N LEU A 305 -13.10 -5.68 -3.63
CA LEU A 305 -11.87 -6.41 -3.41
C LEU A 305 -12.01 -7.79 -4.02
N LEU A 306 -11.14 -8.11 -4.97
CA LEU A 306 -11.12 -9.39 -5.67
C LEU A 306 -9.96 -10.25 -5.18
N GLY A 307 -10.21 -11.52 -4.95
CA GLY A 307 -9.17 -12.55 -4.82
C GLY A 307 -9.05 -13.28 -6.15
N LEU A 308 -7.92 -13.10 -6.83
CA LEU A 308 -7.68 -13.68 -8.17
C LEU A 308 -6.54 -14.69 -8.11
N LYS A 309 -6.67 -15.79 -8.84
CA LYS A 309 -5.53 -16.61 -9.25
C LYS A 309 -5.08 -16.14 -10.63
N PRO A 310 -3.85 -15.66 -10.80
CA PRO A 310 -3.45 -14.92 -12.00
C PRO A 310 -3.69 -15.61 -13.35
N GLN A 311 -3.70 -16.92 -13.39
CA GLN A 311 -3.83 -17.69 -14.64
C GLN A 311 -5.09 -18.56 -14.69
N GLU A 312 -5.98 -18.45 -13.69
CA GLU A 312 -7.13 -19.34 -13.52
C GLU A 312 -8.45 -18.57 -13.46
N GLY A 313 -9.19 -18.51 -14.54
CA GLY A 313 -10.63 -18.25 -14.58
C GLY A 313 -11.19 -17.04 -13.76
N PRO A 314 -12.43 -17.16 -13.24
CA PRO A 314 -13.09 -16.09 -12.51
C PRO A 314 -12.46 -15.88 -11.11
N PRO A 315 -12.75 -14.74 -10.46
CA PRO A 315 -12.31 -14.49 -9.08
C PRO A 315 -12.67 -15.64 -8.13
N VAL A 316 -11.72 -16.02 -7.27
CA VAL A 316 -11.93 -16.99 -6.19
C VAL A 316 -12.95 -16.45 -5.18
N PHE A 317 -12.91 -15.14 -4.96
CA PHE A 317 -13.91 -14.41 -4.21
C PHE A 317 -14.00 -12.95 -4.67
N SER A 318 -15.14 -12.32 -4.37
CA SER A 318 -15.37 -10.90 -4.59
C SER A 318 -16.08 -10.33 -3.37
N LEU A 319 -15.45 -9.36 -2.71
CA LEU A 319 -16.02 -8.67 -1.56
C LEU A 319 -16.43 -7.26 -1.99
N ARG A 320 -17.67 -6.89 -1.68
CA ARG A 320 -18.19 -5.54 -1.88
C ARG A 320 -18.20 -4.81 -0.54
N LEU A 321 -17.54 -3.64 -0.48
CA LEU A 321 -17.38 -2.89 0.75
C LEU A 321 -18.24 -1.61 0.81
N ASP A 322 -18.88 -1.22 -0.29
CA ASP A 322 -19.70 0.00 -0.44
C ASP A 322 -18.95 1.31 -0.11
N THR A 323 -17.64 1.31 -0.33
CA THR A 323 -16.76 2.46 -0.17
C THR A 323 -15.56 2.31 -1.09
N PRO A 324 -15.02 3.39 -1.70
CA PRO A 324 -13.83 3.29 -2.54
C PRO A 324 -12.62 2.73 -1.78
N LEU A 325 -11.82 1.89 -2.46
CA LEU A 325 -10.59 1.33 -1.93
C LEU A 325 -9.41 2.07 -2.56
N LEU A 326 -8.76 2.93 -1.77
CA LEU A 326 -7.68 3.80 -2.23
C LEU A 326 -6.31 3.38 -1.69
N THR A 327 -6.29 2.36 -0.85
CA THR A 327 -5.08 1.91 -0.16
C THR A 327 -4.85 0.42 -0.39
N ARG A 328 -3.59 0.02 -0.34
CA ARG A 328 -3.18 -1.39 -0.48
C ARG A 328 -3.80 -2.23 0.64
N PRO A 329 -4.41 -3.37 0.34
CA PRO A 329 -4.83 -4.34 1.36
C PRO A 329 -3.61 -4.85 2.14
N VAL A 330 -3.84 -5.20 3.40
CA VAL A 330 -2.80 -5.71 4.30
C VAL A 330 -3.16 -7.14 4.71
N VAL A 331 -2.19 -8.03 4.68
CA VAL A 331 -2.36 -9.43 5.09
C VAL A 331 -1.42 -9.75 6.23
N LEU A 332 -1.96 -10.38 7.27
CA LEU A 332 -1.24 -10.85 8.44
C LEU A 332 -1.62 -12.33 8.68
N GLY A 333 -0.72 -13.25 8.38
CA GLY A 333 -1.03 -14.67 8.40
C GLY A 333 -2.17 -15.02 7.44
N GLU A 334 -3.30 -15.47 7.97
CA GLU A 334 -4.53 -15.74 7.20
C GLU A 334 -5.56 -14.61 7.30
N GLN A 335 -5.22 -13.50 7.94
CA GLN A 335 -6.12 -12.39 8.15
C GLN A 335 -5.85 -11.27 7.16
N LEU A 336 -6.88 -10.87 6.44
CA LEU A 336 -6.91 -9.75 5.53
C LEU A 336 -7.52 -8.54 6.22
N PHE A 337 -6.88 -7.38 6.07
CA PHE A 337 -7.40 -6.08 6.49
C PHE A 337 -7.52 -5.15 5.30
N VAL A 338 -8.61 -4.43 5.25
CA VAL A 338 -8.90 -3.46 4.19
C VAL A 338 -9.42 -2.17 4.81
N GLN A 339 -8.93 -1.05 4.32
CA GLN A 339 -9.42 0.26 4.70
C GLN A 339 -10.29 0.85 3.60
N GLY A 340 -11.52 1.22 3.95
CA GLY A 340 -12.40 2.02 3.12
C GLY A 340 -12.07 3.51 3.22
N GLN A 341 -12.37 4.27 2.18
CA GLN A 341 -12.23 5.73 2.20
C GLN A 341 -13.10 6.39 3.29
N ASP A 342 -14.20 5.76 3.66
CA ASP A 342 -15.09 6.19 4.76
C ASP A 342 -14.49 6.02 6.16
N GLY A 343 -13.27 5.46 6.25
CA GLY A 343 -12.54 5.24 7.50
C GLY A 343 -12.89 3.94 8.20
N ARG A 344 -13.68 3.05 7.59
CA ARG A 344 -13.88 1.70 8.11
C ARG A 344 -12.64 0.86 7.90
N VAL A 345 -12.33 0.05 8.90
CA VAL A 345 -11.36 -1.04 8.83
C VAL A 345 -12.13 -2.34 8.89
N LEU A 346 -12.06 -3.11 7.82
CA LEU A 346 -12.76 -4.38 7.70
C LEU A 346 -11.74 -5.51 7.67
N SER A 347 -12.09 -6.63 8.25
CA SER A 347 -11.21 -7.79 8.29
C SER A 347 -11.93 -9.09 7.96
N TRP A 348 -11.20 -9.97 7.25
CA TRP A 348 -11.63 -11.31 6.89
C TRP A 348 -10.53 -12.33 7.18
N ARG A 349 -10.96 -13.54 7.53
CA ARG A 349 -10.09 -14.70 7.45
C ARG A 349 -10.12 -15.26 6.05
N LEU A 350 -8.95 -15.40 5.43
CA LEU A 350 -8.78 -16.05 4.13
C LEU A 350 -8.60 -17.55 4.32
N ARG A 351 -9.37 -18.33 3.59
CA ARG A 351 -9.33 -19.81 3.63
C ARG A 351 -9.09 -20.35 2.24
N PRO A 352 -7.83 -20.52 1.83
CA PRO A 352 -7.57 -21.18 0.56
C PRO A 352 -8.08 -22.62 0.61
N PRO A 353 -8.53 -23.18 -0.53
CA PRO A 353 -8.88 -24.59 -0.59
C PRO A 353 -7.69 -25.41 -0.10
N LYS A 354 -7.95 -26.50 0.62
CA LYS A 354 -6.90 -27.45 0.97
C LYS A 354 -6.31 -28.00 -0.34
N PRO A 355 -4.99 -28.15 -0.42
CA PRO A 355 -4.33 -28.73 -1.58
C PRO A 355 -4.80 -30.15 -1.88
#